data_fda350ce57804f2441eaebd54df50ced
#
_entry.id   fda350ce57804f2441eaebd54df50ced
#
_cell.length_a   1.000
_cell.length_b   1.000
_cell.length_c   1.000
_cell.angle_alpha   90.00
_cell.angle_beta   90.00
_cell.angle_gamma   90.00
#
_symmetry.space_group_name_H-M   'P 1'
#
loop_
_entity.id
_entity.type
_entity.pdbx_description
1 polymer ?
#
loop_
_entity_poly.entity_id
_entity_poly.type
_entity_poly.pdbx_seq_one_letter_code
_entity_poly.pdbx_strand_id
1 'polypeptide(L)'
;EASATALLITNATTGQIALDIAASNTTADVINITADSVTTANVIDISCDALTTGSALKIEDDSSVTGVGGARNIVDIYQKNTAADVAIPLYVKSDGAQTAVIIDKNASGTGGQNAKGLSVDLDRTVPGSGTAAHNDVGINVAVDSASLGTSSLKGLYVDVNGATSGTSTAYGVDID
;
A
#
# COMPACT_ATOMS: atom_id res chain seq x y z
N GLU A 1 11.89 33.79 13.62
CA GLU A 1 13.08 32.95 13.81
C GLU A 1 13.44 32.30 12.48
N ALA A 2 14.72 32.32 12.11
CA ALA A 2 15.19 31.66 10.91
C ALA A 2 15.00 30.15 11.03
N SER A 3 14.38 29.53 10.02
CA SER A 3 14.30 28.09 9.91
C SER A 3 15.72 27.50 9.83
N ALA A 4 16.16 26.84 10.88
CA ALA A 4 17.47 26.18 10.91
C ALA A 4 17.31 24.68 10.65
N THR A 5 18.07 24.15 9.71
CA THR A 5 18.21 22.70 9.54
C THR A 5 19.11 22.16 10.66
N ALA A 6 18.58 21.30 11.52
CA ALA A 6 19.34 20.73 12.64
C ALA A 6 20.39 19.72 12.18
N LEU A 7 20.09 18.95 11.13
CA LEU A 7 21.01 18.00 10.50
C LEU A 7 20.86 18.08 8.98
N LEU A 8 21.96 18.33 8.27
CA LEU A 8 22.04 18.28 6.81
C LEU A 8 23.09 17.24 6.41
N ILE A 9 22.69 16.23 5.64
CA ILE A 9 23.59 15.27 5.03
C ILE A 9 23.61 15.53 3.53
N THR A 10 24.75 15.98 3.00
CA THR A 10 24.95 16.21 1.58
C THR A 10 25.98 15.24 1.04
N ASN A 11 25.59 14.42 0.07
CA ASN A 11 26.49 13.51 -0.63
C ASN A 11 26.43 13.83 -2.13
N ALA A 12 27.51 14.41 -2.67
CA ALA A 12 27.65 14.73 -4.08
C ALA A 12 28.40 13.65 -4.88
N THR A 13 28.75 12.54 -4.24
CA THR A 13 29.54 11.45 -4.84
C THR A 13 28.62 10.39 -5.45
N THR A 14 28.89 10.01 -6.69
CA THR A 14 28.18 8.91 -7.33
C THR A 14 28.62 7.55 -6.76
N GLY A 15 27.66 6.65 -6.55
CA GLY A 15 27.96 5.28 -6.10
C GLY A 15 28.25 5.11 -4.61
N GLN A 16 27.95 6.12 -3.78
CA GLN A 16 28.15 6.04 -2.33
C GLN A 16 26.83 6.20 -1.58
N ILE A 17 26.68 5.46 -0.47
CA ILE A 17 25.56 5.58 0.45
C ILE A 17 25.79 6.84 1.31
N ALA A 18 24.80 7.72 1.36
CA ALA A 18 24.89 8.95 2.18
C ALA A 18 24.61 8.68 3.67
N LEU A 19 23.68 7.77 3.97
CA LEU A 19 23.33 7.36 5.33
C LEU A 19 23.08 5.86 5.34
N ASP A 20 23.85 5.13 6.15
CA ASP A 20 23.68 3.70 6.41
C ASP A 20 23.39 3.50 7.90
N ILE A 21 22.27 2.80 8.20
CA ILE A 21 21.89 2.46 9.57
C ILE A 21 21.80 0.94 9.66
N ALA A 22 22.82 0.32 10.24
CA ALA A 22 22.86 -1.10 10.53
C ALA A 22 22.55 -1.33 12.02
N ALA A 23 21.50 -2.09 12.31
CA ALA A 23 21.06 -2.35 13.67
C ALA A 23 20.85 -3.84 13.91
N SER A 24 21.18 -4.30 15.11
CA SER A 24 21.01 -5.69 15.56
C SER A 24 19.99 -5.82 16.70
N ASN A 25 19.19 -4.78 16.94
CA ASN A 25 18.17 -4.80 17.98
C ASN A 25 17.00 -5.74 17.59
N THR A 26 16.44 -6.40 18.57
CA THR A 26 15.38 -7.41 18.37
C THR A 26 14.02 -6.96 18.88
N THR A 27 13.96 -5.95 19.73
CA THR A 27 12.73 -5.53 20.44
C THR A 27 12.51 -4.02 20.48
N ALA A 28 13.29 -3.24 19.73
CA ALA A 28 13.18 -1.78 19.70
C ALA A 28 13.20 -1.26 18.26
N ASP A 29 12.60 -0.10 18.04
CA ASP A 29 12.64 0.60 16.76
C ASP A 29 14.05 1.00 16.39
N VAL A 30 14.40 0.90 15.12
CA VAL A 30 15.68 1.40 14.57
C VAL A 30 15.58 2.88 14.26
N ILE A 31 14.46 3.32 13.70
CA ILE A 31 14.16 4.72 13.45
C ILE A 31 12.76 5.00 13.99
N ASN A 32 12.64 5.96 14.88
CA ASN A 32 11.37 6.47 15.39
C ASN A 32 11.25 7.96 15.09
N ILE A 33 10.17 8.34 14.37
CA ILE A 33 9.89 9.72 14.02
C ILE A 33 8.57 10.13 14.68
N THR A 34 8.64 11.03 15.66
CA THR A 34 7.47 11.60 16.33
C THR A 34 7.33 13.06 15.91
N ALA A 35 6.18 13.41 15.33
CA ALA A 35 5.93 14.72 14.75
C ALA A 35 4.52 15.25 15.10
N ASP A 36 4.17 15.21 16.38
CA ASP A 36 2.82 15.50 16.90
C ASP A 36 2.33 16.94 16.64
N SER A 37 3.25 17.87 16.42
CA SER A 37 2.94 19.29 16.18
C SER A 37 2.96 19.69 14.70
N VAL A 38 3.19 18.77 13.79
CA VAL A 38 3.15 19.06 12.34
C VAL A 38 1.71 19.09 11.86
N THR A 39 1.27 20.23 11.30
CA THR A 39 -0.12 20.44 10.88
C THR A 39 -0.29 20.58 9.36
N THR A 40 0.69 21.10 8.65
CA THR A 40 0.57 21.44 7.22
C THR A 40 1.76 21.02 6.37
N ALA A 41 2.79 20.39 6.95
CA ALA A 41 3.99 19.95 6.25
C ALA A 41 4.09 18.41 6.20
N ASN A 42 4.95 17.90 5.32
CA ASN A 42 5.27 16.50 5.28
C ASN A 42 6.22 16.13 6.44
N VAL A 43 6.00 15.00 7.08
CA VAL A 43 6.94 14.45 8.08
C VAL A 43 8.13 13.78 7.39
N ILE A 44 7.88 13.08 6.27
CA ILE A 44 8.90 12.51 5.39
C ILE A 44 8.55 12.94 3.96
N ASP A 45 9.50 13.53 3.26
CA ASP A 45 9.39 13.87 1.85
C ASP A 45 10.53 13.20 1.07
N ILE A 46 10.19 12.43 0.04
CA ILE A 46 11.13 11.72 -0.82
C ILE A 46 10.91 12.21 -2.25
N SER A 47 11.85 13.00 -2.78
CA SER A 47 11.83 13.51 -4.16
C SER A 47 12.94 12.86 -4.99
N CYS A 48 12.59 12.29 -6.14
CA CYS A 48 13.50 11.54 -7.00
C CYS A 48 13.26 11.90 -8.47
N ASP A 49 13.63 13.11 -8.88
CA ASP A 49 13.29 13.67 -10.20
C ASP A 49 14.04 13.02 -11.37
N ALA A 50 15.17 12.38 -11.12
CA ALA A 50 16.02 11.74 -12.14
C ALA A 50 16.04 10.21 -12.05
N LEU A 51 15.09 9.60 -11.35
CA LEU A 51 15.06 8.13 -11.19
C LEU A 51 14.64 7.47 -12.51
N THR A 52 15.53 6.72 -13.12
CA THR A 52 15.27 5.98 -14.38
C THR A 52 15.03 4.50 -14.15
N THR A 53 15.68 3.92 -13.15
CA THR A 53 15.53 2.52 -12.72
C THR A 53 15.62 2.45 -11.19
N GLY A 54 15.13 1.39 -10.59
CA GLY A 54 15.13 1.25 -9.14
C GLY A 54 13.86 1.81 -8.50
N SER A 55 13.90 2.07 -7.22
CA SER A 55 12.76 2.51 -6.40
C SER A 55 13.13 3.69 -5.52
N ALA A 56 12.26 4.67 -5.38
CA ALA A 56 12.40 5.76 -4.41
C ALA A 56 12.32 5.23 -2.96
N LEU A 57 11.48 4.24 -2.72
CA LEU A 57 11.36 3.52 -1.46
C LEU A 57 11.28 2.02 -1.74
N LYS A 58 12.17 1.23 -1.15
CA LYS A 58 12.13 -0.25 -1.18
C LYS A 58 11.98 -0.74 0.25
N ILE A 59 10.98 -1.57 0.52
CA ILE A 59 10.77 -2.26 1.79
C ILE A 59 10.76 -3.75 1.49
N GLU A 60 11.68 -4.49 2.09
CA GLU A 60 11.88 -5.92 1.83
C GLU A 60 11.98 -6.69 3.13
N ASP A 61 11.30 -7.82 3.22
CA ASP A 61 11.43 -8.79 4.30
C ASP A 61 11.76 -10.16 3.70
N ASP A 62 12.97 -10.63 3.95
CA ASP A 62 13.46 -11.95 3.52
C ASP A 62 13.42 -12.98 4.67
N SER A 63 12.58 -12.78 5.64
CA SER A 63 12.46 -13.66 6.79
C SER A 63 11.74 -14.96 6.44
N SER A 64 12.40 -16.07 6.62
CA SER A 64 11.89 -17.43 6.40
C SER A 64 11.07 -17.99 7.57
N VAL A 65 10.76 -17.19 8.58
CA VAL A 65 10.00 -17.66 9.76
C VAL A 65 8.61 -18.10 9.34
N THR A 66 8.42 -19.41 9.29
CA THR A 66 7.11 -20.04 9.16
C THR A 66 6.60 -20.34 10.56
N GLY A 67 5.56 -19.71 11.02
CA GLY A 67 5.15 -20.14 12.28
C GLY A 67 3.99 -19.49 12.96
N VAL A 68 3.64 -20.13 13.95
CA VAL A 68 2.67 -19.88 14.98
C VAL A 68 2.91 -18.52 15.65
N GLY A 69 2.10 -17.55 15.43
CA GLY A 69 2.19 -16.39 16.30
C GLY A 69 1.81 -15.04 15.72
N GLY A 70 0.90 -14.99 14.80
CA GLY A 70 0.30 -13.75 14.35
C GLY A 70 0.78 -13.27 12.97
N ALA A 71 -0.01 -12.40 12.38
CA ALA A 71 0.32 -11.75 11.13
C ALA A 71 1.48 -10.77 11.34
N ARG A 72 2.37 -10.70 10.35
CA ARG A 72 3.46 -9.75 10.29
C ARG A 72 3.18 -8.76 9.16
N ASN A 73 3.02 -7.50 9.51
CA ASN A 73 2.83 -6.44 8.56
C ASN A 73 4.21 -5.89 8.16
N ILE A 74 4.53 -5.91 6.87
CA ILE A 74 5.75 -5.27 6.34
C ILE A 74 5.54 -3.77 6.22
N VAL A 75 4.35 -3.34 5.85
CA VAL A 75 3.90 -1.96 5.89
C VAL A 75 2.56 -1.92 6.60
N ASP A 76 2.44 -1.10 7.62
CA ASP A 76 1.19 -0.83 8.32
C ASP A 76 0.87 0.67 8.22
N ILE A 77 -0.26 1.01 7.57
CA ILE A 77 -0.73 2.39 7.40
C ILE A 77 -2.04 2.51 8.16
N TYR A 78 -2.01 3.09 9.35
CA TYR A 78 -3.11 3.10 10.28
C TYR A 78 -3.53 4.51 10.70
N GLN A 79 -4.73 4.91 10.30
CA GLN A 79 -5.38 6.13 10.81
C GLN A 79 -6.27 5.74 12.00
N LYS A 80 -5.80 6.04 13.21
CA LYS A 80 -6.40 5.56 14.46
C LYS A 80 -7.55 6.44 15.00
N ASN A 81 -7.54 7.73 14.69
CA ASN A 81 -8.50 8.65 15.28
C ASN A 81 -9.85 8.55 14.56
N THR A 82 -10.88 8.08 15.23
CA THR A 82 -12.23 7.90 14.68
C THR A 82 -12.95 9.22 14.35
N ALA A 83 -12.48 10.36 14.85
CA ALA A 83 -13.00 11.68 14.53
C ALA A 83 -12.34 12.33 13.28
N ALA A 84 -11.34 11.67 12.67
CA ALA A 84 -10.68 12.16 11.47
C ALA A 84 -11.44 11.68 10.21
N ASP A 85 -12.56 12.30 9.92
CA ASP A 85 -13.51 11.94 8.86
C ASP A 85 -13.05 12.28 7.44
N VAL A 86 -11.99 13.12 7.30
CA VAL A 86 -11.41 13.53 6.01
C VAL A 86 -10.01 12.93 5.74
N ALA A 87 -9.49 12.08 6.61
CA ALA A 87 -8.19 11.49 6.45
C ALA A 87 -8.20 10.37 5.39
N ILE A 88 -7.26 10.42 4.46
CA ILE A 88 -7.01 9.38 3.48
C ILE A 88 -5.69 8.69 3.83
N PRO A 89 -5.71 7.48 4.41
CA PRO A 89 -4.48 6.80 4.86
C PRO A 89 -3.51 6.47 3.73
N LEU A 90 -4.00 6.10 2.55
CA LEU A 90 -3.19 5.82 1.37
C LEU A 90 -3.79 6.51 0.14
N TYR A 91 -3.04 7.41 -0.47
CA TYR A 91 -3.39 8.05 -1.73
C TYR A 91 -2.31 7.75 -2.77
N VAL A 92 -2.70 7.11 -3.88
CA VAL A 92 -1.80 6.80 -4.99
C VAL A 92 -2.28 7.53 -6.23
N LYS A 93 -1.44 8.40 -6.78
CA LYS A 93 -1.70 9.15 -8.00
C LYS A 93 -0.57 8.96 -9.00
N SER A 94 -0.93 8.75 -10.26
CA SER A 94 0.02 8.70 -11.36
C SER A 94 -0.52 9.49 -12.55
N ASP A 95 0.20 10.53 -12.95
CA ASP A 95 -0.23 11.42 -14.04
C ASP A 95 0.29 10.99 -15.43
N GLY A 96 1.27 10.12 -15.52
CA GLY A 96 1.89 9.76 -16.78
C GLY A 96 2.28 8.30 -16.96
N ALA A 97 2.14 7.46 -15.94
CA ALA A 97 2.51 6.06 -16.04
C ALA A 97 1.41 5.19 -16.66
N GLN A 98 1.78 4.11 -17.31
CA GLN A 98 0.84 3.12 -17.84
C GLN A 98 0.14 2.33 -16.73
N THR A 99 0.80 2.16 -15.58
CA THR A 99 0.27 1.42 -14.43
C THR A 99 0.59 2.17 -13.15
N ALA A 100 -0.41 2.46 -12.35
CA ALA A 100 -0.26 3.13 -11.07
C ALA A 100 0.04 2.16 -9.91
N VAL A 101 -0.63 1.00 -9.88
CA VAL A 101 -0.48 0.00 -8.82
C VAL A 101 -0.47 -1.41 -9.42
N ILE A 102 0.47 -2.21 -8.99
CA ILE A 102 0.51 -3.66 -9.25
C ILE A 102 0.47 -4.37 -7.91
N ILE A 103 -0.46 -5.33 -7.77
CA ILE A 103 -0.50 -6.26 -6.64
C ILE A 103 -0.18 -7.64 -7.20
N ASP A 104 1.07 -8.06 -7.03
CA ASP A 104 1.56 -9.37 -7.48
C ASP A 104 1.74 -10.29 -6.26
N LYS A 105 0.91 -11.34 -6.17
CA LYS A 105 0.95 -12.32 -5.10
C LYS A 105 1.27 -13.70 -5.65
N ASN A 106 2.52 -14.08 -5.54
CA ASN A 106 2.99 -15.42 -5.86
C ASN A 106 2.91 -16.31 -4.62
N ALA A 107 2.10 -17.35 -4.68
CA ALA A 107 2.02 -18.35 -3.63
C ALA A 107 2.66 -19.67 -4.11
N SER A 108 3.72 -20.09 -3.44
CA SER A 108 4.38 -21.36 -3.66
C SER A 108 4.35 -22.18 -2.37
N GLY A 109 4.04 -23.45 -2.45
CA GLY A 109 4.02 -24.34 -1.29
C GLY A 109 3.25 -25.63 -1.56
N THR A 110 3.58 -26.66 -0.80
CA THR A 110 2.93 -27.99 -0.88
C THR A 110 1.78 -28.13 0.12
N GLY A 111 1.57 -27.15 0.99
CA GLY A 111 0.48 -27.15 1.98
C GLY A 111 -0.80 -26.52 1.45
N GLY A 112 -1.96 -26.89 2.01
CA GLY A 112 -3.27 -26.30 1.71
C GLY A 112 -3.39 -24.87 2.25
N GLN A 113 -2.64 -23.92 1.69
CA GLN A 113 -2.61 -22.53 2.09
C GLN A 113 -3.61 -21.72 1.27
N ASN A 114 -4.45 -20.94 1.94
CA ASN A 114 -5.32 -19.97 1.28
C ASN A 114 -4.57 -18.66 1.09
N ALA A 115 -4.42 -18.20 -0.15
CA ALA A 115 -3.75 -16.96 -0.50
C ALA A 115 -4.76 -15.94 -1.04
N LYS A 116 -4.68 -14.69 -0.56
CA LYS A 116 -5.44 -13.56 -1.09
C LYS A 116 -4.47 -12.54 -1.67
N GLY A 117 -4.71 -12.07 -2.88
CA GLY A 117 -3.96 -10.96 -3.48
C GLY A 117 -4.38 -9.62 -2.88
N LEU A 118 -5.68 -9.36 -2.86
CA LEU A 118 -6.29 -8.18 -2.23
C LEU A 118 -7.49 -8.63 -1.38
N SER A 119 -7.62 -8.07 -0.19
CA SER A 119 -8.81 -8.21 0.65
C SER A 119 -9.28 -6.80 1.03
N VAL A 120 -10.52 -6.47 0.70
CA VAL A 120 -11.18 -5.23 1.11
C VAL A 120 -12.24 -5.62 2.12
N ASP A 121 -12.14 -5.05 3.31
CA ASP A 121 -13.06 -5.26 4.41
C ASP A 121 -13.57 -3.89 4.88
N LEU A 122 -14.87 -3.66 4.80
CA LEU A 122 -15.52 -2.42 5.15
C LEU A 122 -16.58 -2.70 6.21
N ASP A 123 -16.21 -2.51 7.46
CA ASP A 123 -17.11 -2.64 8.59
C ASP A 123 -17.64 -1.28 9.05
N ARG A 124 -18.95 -1.19 9.21
CA ARG A 124 -19.60 -0.05 9.82
C ARG A 124 -20.19 -0.44 11.18
N THR A 125 -19.67 0.18 12.22
CA THR A 125 -20.32 0.09 13.56
C THR A 125 -21.48 1.07 13.62
N VAL A 126 -22.70 0.56 13.75
CA VAL A 126 -23.89 1.38 13.90
C VAL A 126 -24.08 1.70 15.39
N PRO A 127 -24.23 2.98 15.77
CA PRO A 127 -24.67 3.33 17.14
C PRO A 127 -25.99 2.67 17.50
N GLY A 128 -26.20 2.32 18.75
CA GLY A 128 -27.41 1.63 19.22
C GLY A 128 -28.72 2.41 19.03
N SER A 129 -28.67 3.66 18.52
CA SER A 129 -29.83 4.48 18.20
C SER A 129 -29.46 5.49 17.08
N GLY A 130 -30.40 5.74 16.20
CA GLY A 130 -30.25 6.67 15.09
C GLY A 130 -30.86 6.11 13.82
N THR A 131 -31.30 7.00 12.91
CA THR A 131 -31.93 6.65 11.62
C THR A 131 -31.22 7.30 10.45
N ALA A 132 -29.97 7.74 10.60
CA ALA A 132 -29.21 8.34 9.50
C ALA A 132 -28.99 7.35 8.37
N ALA A 133 -29.32 7.77 7.14
CA ALA A 133 -29.05 6.98 5.95
C ALA A 133 -27.55 6.98 5.63
N HIS A 134 -27.04 5.87 5.16
CA HIS A 134 -25.65 5.69 4.78
C HIS A 134 -25.54 5.18 3.34
N ASN A 135 -24.48 5.56 2.67
CA ASN A 135 -24.08 4.99 1.38
C ASN A 135 -22.63 4.54 1.48
N ASP A 136 -22.43 3.25 1.70
CA ASP A 136 -21.12 2.63 1.90
C ASP A 136 -20.72 1.88 0.63
N VAL A 137 -19.52 2.14 0.13
CA VAL A 137 -19.00 1.54 -1.11
C VAL A 137 -17.64 0.90 -0.80
N GLY A 138 -17.54 -0.42 -0.86
CA GLY A 138 -16.29 -1.14 -0.64
C GLY A 138 -15.27 -0.91 -1.76
N ILE A 139 -15.71 -0.99 -3.03
CA ILE A 139 -14.87 -0.72 -4.21
C ILE A 139 -15.65 0.15 -5.17
N ASN A 140 -15.09 1.29 -5.54
CA ASN A 140 -15.61 2.15 -6.60
C ASN A 140 -14.62 2.17 -7.78
N VAL A 141 -15.08 1.82 -8.97
CA VAL A 141 -14.28 1.85 -10.19
C VAL A 141 -14.90 2.85 -11.17
N ALA A 142 -14.20 3.94 -11.44
CA ALA A 142 -14.57 4.90 -12.47
C ALA A 142 -13.51 4.89 -13.58
N VAL A 143 -13.94 4.79 -14.83
CA VAL A 143 -13.06 4.75 -16.00
C VAL A 143 -13.60 5.73 -17.04
N ASP A 144 -12.92 6.84 -17.22
CA ASP A 144 -13.29 7.90 -18.14
C ASP A 144 -12.22 8.09 -19.22
N SER A 145 -12.64 8.46 -20.42
CA SER A 145 -11.75 8.79 -21.53
C SER A 145 -12.19 10.07 -22.23
N ALA A 146 -11.27 10.99 -22.39
CA ALA A 146 -11.43 12.19 -23.23
C ALA A 146 -10.74 12.04 -24.59
N SER A 147 -10.54 10.81 -25.07
CA SER A 147 -9.87 10.55 -26.34
C SER A 147 -10.68 11.07 -27.53
N LEU A 148 -9.99 11.67 -28.50
CA LEU A 148 -10.57 12.07 -29.79
C LEU A 148 -10.61 10.92 -30.81
N GLY A 149 -10.03 9.77 -30.50
CA GLY A 149 -10.01 8.58 -31.33
C GLY A 149 -10.86 7.44 -30.77
N THR A 150 -10.61 6.23 -31.26
CA THR A 150 -11.25 5.02 -30.74
C THR A 150 -10.64 4.68 -29.38
N SER A 151 -11.47 4.45 -28.37
CA SER A 151 -11.04 3.99 -27.06
C SER A 151 -11.77 2.72 -26.64
N SER A 152 -11.08 1.85 -25.91
CA SER A 152 -11.65 0.66 -25.28
C SER A 152 -11.45 0.75 -23.79
N LEU A 153 -12.53 0.85 -23.03
CA LEU A 153 -12.52 1.03 -21.59
C LEU A 153 -13.02 -0.23 -20.90
N LYS A 154 -12.33 -0.63 -19.84
CA LYS A 154 -12.76 -1.76 -18.98
C LYS A 154 -12.63 -1.32 -17.53
N GLY A 155 -13.73 -1.28 -16.79
CA GLY A 155 -13.70 -1.02 -15.34
C GLY A 155 -13.23 -2.24 -14.55
N LEU A 156 -13.68 -3.44 -14.91
CA LEU A 156 -13.22 -4.70 -14.34
C LEU A 156 -12.91 -5.68 -15.47
N TYR A 157 -11.72 -6.27 -15.41
CA TYR A 157 -11.32 -7.37 -16.26
C TYR A 157 -10.87 -8.54 -15.38
N VAL A 158 -11.55 -9.68 -15.52
CA VAL A 158 -11.28 -10.88 -14.74
C VAL A 158 -10.81 -11.99 -15.68
N ASP A 159 -9.61 -12.51 -15.42
CA ASP A 159 -9.06 -13.67 -16.10
C ASP A 159 -8.73 -14.73 -15.04
N VAL A 160 -9.39 -15.87 -15.12
CA VAL A 160 -9.30 -16.93 -14.12
C VAL A 160 -8.88 -18.23 -14.79
N ASN A 161 -7.68 -18.67 -14.50
CA ASN A 161 -7.12 -19.90 -15.01
C ASN A 161 -7.07 -20.97 -13.90
N GLY A 162 -7.63 -22.13 -14.18
CA GLY A 162 -7.61 -23.26 -13.26
C GLY A 162 -6.29 -24.02 -13.25
N ALA A 163 -6.24 -25.09 -12.47
CA ALA A 163 -5.09 -25.96 -12.39
C ALA A 163 -4.82 -26.69 -13.72
N THR A 164 -3.54 -26.90 -14.05
CA THR A 164 -3.13 -27.65 -15.24
C THR A 164 -3.25 -29.17 -15.06
N SER A 165 -3.42 -29.62 -13.81
CA SER A 165 -3.64 -31.03 -13.45
C SER A 165 -4.43 -31.13 -12.14
N GLY A 166 -5.17 -32.23 -11.96
CA GLY A 166 -6.03 -32.41 -10.79
C GLY A 166 -7.42 -31.77 -10.97
N THR A 167 -8.15 -31.65 -9.86
CA THR A 167 -9.46 -31.01 -9.82
C THR A 167 -9.32 -29.55 -9.42
N SER A 168 -9.92 -28.64 -10.17
CA SER A 168 -9.92 -27.21 -9.85
C SER A 168 -11.33 -26.67 -10.02
N THR A 169 -11.72 -25.77 -9.12
CA THR A 169 -12.92 -24.96 -9.24
C THR A 169 -12.48 -23.50 -9.33
N ALA A 170 -12.88 -22.80 -10.37
CA ALA A 170 -12.47 -21.44 -10.64
C ALA A 170 -13.71 -20.56 -10.86
N TYR A 171 -13.80 -19.47 -10.10
CA TYR A 171 -14.84 -18.45 -10.22
C TYR A 171 -14.20 -17.10 -10.57
N GLY A 172 -14.73 -16.42 -11.57
CA GLY A 172 -14.35 -15.04 -11.87
C GLY A 172 -15.04 -14.04 -10.95
N VAL A 173 -16.32 -14.26 -10.67
CA VAL A 173 -17.14 -13.51 -9.71
C VAL A 173 -18.01 -14.50 -8.97
N ASP A 174 -18.06 -14.44 -7.67
CA ASP A 174 -18.92 -15.23 -6.81
C ASP A 174 -19.71 -14.26 -5.91
N ILE A 175 -21.02 -14.40 -5.91
CA ILE A 175 -21.95 -13.53 -5.19
C ILE A 175 -22.90 -14.42 -4.41
N ASP A 176 -22.78 -14.39 -3.07
CA ASP A 176 -23.64 -15.08 -2.12
C ASP A 176 -24.81 -14.21 -1.63
#